data_f5380afc92d8ea4cb6494e73bf393fb0
#
_entry.id   f5380afc92d8ea4cb6494e73bf393fb0
#
_cell.length_a   1.000
_cell.length_b   1.000
_cell.length_c   1.000
_cell.angle_alpha   90.00
_cell.angle_beta   90.00
_cell.angle_gamma   90.00
#
_symmetry.space_group_name_H-M   'P 1'
#
loop_
_entity.id
_entity.type
_entity.pdbx_description
1 polymer ?
#
loop_
_entity_poly.entity_id
_entity_poly.type
_entity_poly.pdbx_seq_one_letter_code
_entity_poly.pdbx_strand_id
1 'polypeptide(L)'
;MNFSESDIQQLCVTWARYQYPNELFFAVPNGVALYGTPEQKAKQMNRLKKEGLLKGVSDLIFFHKTKKPLFVEMKSAKGNQSDKQKDFEVKADLVGNYIIIDCLADFQVLINNYYKK
;
A
#
# COMPACT_ATOMS: atom_id res chain seq x y z
N MET A 1 -3.96 -0.98 -23.76
CA MET A 1 -4.49 -0.04 -22.75
C MET A 1 -3.57 -0.04 -21.53
N ASN A 2 -3.15 1.14 -21.12
CA ASN A 2 -2.29 1.28 -19.95
C ASN A 2 -3.14 1.59 -18.71
N PHE A 3 -3.03 0.76 -17.69
CA PHE A 3 -3.70 1.02 -16.42
C PHE A 3 -2.83 1.91 -15.54
N SER A 4 -3.44 2.87 -14.85
CA SER A 4 -2.77 3.63 -13.81
C SER A 4 -2.59 2.75 -12.57
N GLU A 5 -1.75 3.18 -11.64
CA GLU A 5 -1.59 2.46 -10.36
C GLU A 5 -2.92 2.37 -9.63
N SER A 6 -3.71 3.44 -9.66
CA SER A 6 -5.04 3.45 -9.05
C SER A 6 -5.99 2.45 -9.71
N ASP A 7 -5.96 2.34 -11.05
CA ASP A 7 -6.79 1.37 -11.77
C ASP A 7 -6.44 -0.06 -11.35
N ILE A 8 -5.16 -0.38 -11.30
CA ILE A 8 -4.67 -1.70 -10.88
C ILE A 8 -5.10 -1.98 -9.44
N GLN A 9 -4.94 -1.02 -8.56
CA GLN A 9 -5.34 -1.18 -7.15
C GLN A 9 -6.83 -1.43 -7.01
N GLN A 10 -7.67 -0.71 -7.75
CA GLN A 10 -9.12 -0.90 -7.71
C GLN A 10 -9.51 -2.30 -8.16
N LEU A 11 -8.90 -2.80 -9.23
CA LEU A 11 -9.14 -4.18 -9.70
C LEU A 11 -8.73 -5.19 -8.63
N CYS A 12 -7.57 -5.01 -8.04
CA CYS A 12 -7.05 -5.90 -7.01
C CYS A 12 -7.94 -5.92 -5.76
N VAL A 13 -8.33 -4.75 -5.29
CA VAL A 13 -9.19 -4.61 -4.10
C VAL A 13 -10.56 -5.23 -4.35
N THR A 14 -11.15 -4.98 -5.52
CA THR A 14 -12.45 -5.55 -5.87
C THR A 14 -12.39 -7.07 -5.84
N TRP A 15 -11.36 -7.64 -6.47
CA TRP A 15 -11.16 -9.10 -6.48
C TRP A 15 -10.95 -9.64 -5.06
N ALA A 16 -10.10 -9.00 -4.27
CA ALA A 16 -9.79 -9.47 -2.92
C ALA A 16 -11.01 -9.43 -2.00
N ARG A 17 -11.83 -8.39 -2.10
CA ARG A 17 -13.08 -8.29 -1.31
C ARG A 17 -14.07 -9.37 -1.69
N TYR A 18 -14.11 -9.75 -2.95
CA TYR A 18 -14.98 -10.82 -3.41
C TYR A 18 -14.47 -12.19 -2.99
N GLN A 19 -13.17 -12.41 -3.15
CA GLN A 19 -12.56 -13.73 -2.90
C GLN A 19 -12.32 -14.00 -1.41
N TYR A 20 -12.00 -12.97 -0.65
CA TYR A 20 -11.65 -13.08 0.77
C TYR A 20 -12.44 -12.07 1.63
N PRO A 21 -13.79 -12.18 1.65
CA PRO A 21 -14.62 -11.16 2.31
C PRO A 21 -14.45 -11.08 3.82
N ASN A 22 -13.91 -12.13 4.44
CA ASN A 22 -13.76 -12.19 5.89
C ASN A 22 -12.34 -11.86 6.38
N GLU A 23 -11.41 -11.57 5.46
CA GLU A 23 -10.04 -11.26 5.82
C GLU A 23 -9.85 -9.75 6.04
N LEU A 24 -9.00 -9.40 7.00
CA LEU A 24 -8.71 -7.99 7.28
C LEU A 24 -7.64 -7.47 6.33
N PHE A 25 -7.98 -6.49 5.54
CA PHE A 25 -7.02 -5.72 4.77
C PHE A 25 -7.59 -4.34 4.49
N PHE A 26 -6.72 -3.38 4.24
CA PHE A 26 -7.17 -2.03 3.94
C PHE A 26 -6.09 -1.27 3.18
N ALA A 27 -6.52 -0.18 2.54
CA ALA A 27 -5.62 0.75 1.87
C ALA A 27 -5.14 1.81 2.84
N VAL A 28 -3.91 2.26 2.64
CA VAL A 28 -3.36 3.41 3.36
C VAL A 28 -3.19 4.54 2.34
N PRO A 29 -4.00 5.61 2.43
CA PRO A 29 -3.86 6.72 1.50
C PRO A 29 -2.49 7.38 1.64
N ASN A 30 -1.75 7.48 0.55
CA ASN A 30 -0.41 8.06 0.52
C ASN A 30 -0.43 9.56 0.20
N GLY A 31 -1.58 10.08 -0.22
CA GLY A 31 -1.75 11.49 -0.52
C GLY A 31 -2.55 12.18 0.56
N VAL A 32 -2.02 13.28 1.06
CA VAL A 32 -2.74 14.14 2.01
C VAL A 32 -3.03 15.45 1.32
N ALA A 33 -4.31 15.84 1.29
CA ALA A 33 -4.70 17.14 0.76
C ALA A 33 -4.31 18.22 1.77
N LEU A 34 -3.39 19.09 1.39
CA LEU A 34 -2.97 20.22 2.18
C LEU A 34 -3.49 21.50 1.54
N TYR A 35 -3.91 22.45 2.37
CA TYR A 35 -4.58 23.66 1.91
C TYR A 35 -3.84 24.91 2.39
N GLY A 36 -3.90 25.97 1.58
CA GLY A 36 -3.40 27.29 1.93
C GLY A 36 -2.02 27.57 1.36
N THR A 37 -1.31 28.48 2.05
CA THR A 37 0.02 28.91 1.66
C THR A 37 1.07 27.83 1.94
N PRO A 38 2.30 27.93 1.35
CA PRO A 38 3.37 26.98 1.68
C PRO A 38 3.65 26.86 3.18
N GLU A 39 3.57 27.97 3.91
CA GLU A 39 3.78 27.96 5.37
C GLU A 39 2.67 27.18 6.09
N GLN A 40 1.42 27.41 5.69
CA GLN A 40 0.27 26.70 6.25
C GLN A 40 0.36 25.21 5.96
N LYS A 41 0.74 24.84 4.72
CA LYS A 41 0.93 23.43 4.33
C LYS A 41 2.03 22.77 5.15
N ALA A 42 3.13 23.47 5.39
CA ALA A 42 4.23 22.96 6.22
C ALA A 42 3.78 22.67 7.64
N LYS A 43 2.98 23.58 8.24
CA LYS A 43 2.43 23.38 9.58
C LYS A 43 1.49 22.19 9.65
N GLN A 44 0.62 22.02 8.65
CA GLN A 44 -0.29 20.88 8.55
C GLN A 44 0.50 19.57 8.47
N MET A 45 1.51 19.52 7.62
CA MET A 45 2.35 18.33 7.45
C MET A 45 3.10 18.00 8.76
N ASN A 46 3.65 18.99 9.42
CA ASN A 46 4.36 18.79 10.69
C ASN A 46 3.41 18.23 11.76
N ARG A 47 2.18 18.74 11.83
CA ARG A 47 1.17 18.22 12.76
C ARG A 47 0.84 16.77 12.46
N LEU A 48 0.58 16.45 11.18
CA LEU A 48 0.27 15.08 10.76
C LEU A 48 1.41 14.12 11.10
N LYS A 49 2.66 14.52 10.90
CA LYS A 49 3.83 13.70 11.26
C LYS A 49 3.89 13.47 12.78
N LYS A 50 3.60 14.50 13.58
CA LYS A 50 3.54 14.35 15.03
C LYS A 50 2.42 13.41 15.47
N GLU A 51 1.33 13.37 14.69
CA GLU A 51 0.21 12.47 14.93
C GLU A 51 0.45 11.05 14.42
N GLY A 52 1.60 10.80 13.80
CA GLY A 52 1.98 9.47 13.36
C GLY A 52 1.98 9.22 11.85
N LEU A 53 1.79 10.26 11.05
CA LEU A 53 1.86 10.09 9.60
C LEU A 53 3.27 9.64 9.19
N LEU A 54 3.34 8.56 8.44
CA LEU A 54 4.57 8.03 7.87
C LEU A 54 4.47 8.06 6.35
N LYS A 55 5.39 8.77 5.70
CA LYS A 55 5.45 8.80 4.23
C LYS A 55 6.04 7.50 3.71
N GLY A 56 5.54 7.08 2.53
CA GLY A 56 6.08 5.92 1.84
C GLY A 56 5.47 4.60 2.26
N VAL A 57 4.45 4.60 3.11
CA VAL A 57 3.73 3.38 3.48
C VAL A 57 3.15 2.74 2.23
N SER A 58 3.15 1.40 2.18
CA SER A 58 2.57 0.65 1.07
C SER A 58 1.09 0.99 0.87
N ASP A 59 0.60 0.76 -0.35
CA ASP A 59 -0.79 1.08 -0.71
C ASP A 59 -1.80 0.22 0.04
N LEU A 60 -1.49 -1.05 0.24
CA LEU A 60 -2.38 -2.02 0.90
C LEU A 60 -1.62 -2.78 1.97
N ILE A 61 -2.33 -3.15 3.04
CA ILE A 61 -1.78 -4.03 4.08
C ILE A 61 -2.78 -5.15 4.31
N PHE A 62 -2.28 -6.40 4.25
CA PHE A 62 -3.06 -7.61 4.49
C PHE A 62 -2.62 -8.27 5.79
N PHE A 63 -3.58 -8.79 6.53
CA PHE A 63 -3.32 -9.46 7.79
C PHE A 63 -3.78 -10.91 7.75
N HIS A 64 -3.10 -11.75 8.51
CA HIS A 64 -3.38 -13.19 8.61
C HIS A 64 -3.30 -13.58 10.09
N LYS A 65 -4.14 -14.54 10.51
CA LYS A 65 -4.18 -14.98 11.91
C LYS A 65 -2.84 -15.50 12.41
N THR A 66 -2.07 -16.16 11.56
CA THR A 66 -0.83 -16.85 11.97
C THR A 66 0.41 -16.40 11.20
N LYS A 67 0.25 -15.64 10.13
CA LYS A 67 1.38 -15.17 9.30
C LYS A 67 1.63 -13.69 9.55
N LYS A 68 2.85 -13.26 9.24
CA LYS A 68 3.23 -11.85 9.32
C LYS A 68 2.43 -11.00 8.33
N PRO A 69 2.26 -9.70 8.61
CA PRO A 69 1.57 -8.81 7.66
C PRO A 69 2.21 -8.80 6.28
N LEU A 70 1.39 -8.60 5.27
CA LEU A 70 1.82 -8.48 3.88
C LEU A 70 1.57 -7.04 3.43
N PHE A 71 2.65 -6.35 3.05
CA PHE A 71 2.61 -4.97 2.58
C PHE A 71 2.70 -4.98 1.05
N VAL A 72 1.67 -4.47 0.38
CA VAL A 72 1.58 -4.50 -1.07
C VAL A 72 1.64 -3.08 -1.62
N GLU A 73 2.65 -2.82 -2.43
CA GLU A 73 2.85 -1.55 -3.11
C GLU A 73 2.45 -1.69 -4.58
N MET A 74 1.60 -0.79 -5.07
CA MET A 74 1.19 -0.79 -6.47
C MET A 74 2.12 0.08 -7.29
N LYS A 75 2.63 -0.45 -8.39
CA LYS A 75 3.44 0.31 -9.34
C LYS A 75 2.95 0.01 -10.75
N SER A 76 2.86 1.04 -11.58
CA SER A 76 2.68 0.84 -13.01
C SER A 76 3.97 0.27 -13.61
N ALA A 77 3.90 -0.27 -14.83
CA ALA A 77 5.04 -0.88 -15.49
C ALA A 77 6.27 0.04 -15.59
N LYS A 78 6.06 1.35 -15.58
CA LYS A 78 7.13 2.36 -15.65
C LYS A 78 7.40 3.05 -14.32
N GLY A 79 6.71 2.66 -13.26
CA GLY A 79 6.85 3.30 -11.96
C GLY A 79 8.05 2.81 -11.19
N ASN A 80 8.69 3.72 -10.47
CA ASN A 80 9.80 3.42 -9.57
C ASN A 80 9.44 3.84 -8.17
N GLN A 81 10.01 3.13 -7.17
CA GLN A 81 9.84 3.51 -5.78
C GLN A 81 10.48 4.87 -5.50
N SER A 82 9.81 5.69 -4.69
CA SER A 82 10.41 6.88 -4.10
C SER A 82 11.38 6.47 -2.99
N ASP A 83 12.23 7.41 -2.56
CA ASP A 83 13.15 7.14 -1.46
C ASP A 83 12.40 6.79 -0.16
N LYS A 84 11.28 7.46 0.09
CA LYS A 84 10.45 7.18 1.27
C LYS A 84 9.82 5.79 1.22
N GLN A 85 9.42 5.32 0.03
CA GLN A 85 8.93 3.96 -0.15
C GLN A 85 10.02 2.93 0.09
N LYS A 86 11.25 3.20 -0.35
CA LYS A 86 12.39 2.32 -0.08
C LYS A 86 12.71 2.26 1.41
N ASP A 87 12.66 3.40 2.11
CA ASP A 87 12.85 3.44 3.55
C ASP A 87 11.79 2.62 4.27
N PHE A 88 10.52 2.73 3.83
CA PHE A 88 9.43 1.94 4.40
C PHE A 88 9.65 0.45 4.17
N GLU A 89 10.06 0.05 2.95
CA GLU A 89 10.31 -1.35 2.60
C GLU A 89 11.30 -2.00 3.57
N VAL A 90 12.39 -1.30 3.88
CA VAL A 90 13.41 -1.83 4.80
C VAL A 90 12.80 -2.16 6.16
N LYS A 91 11.97 -1.25 6.69
CA LYS A 91 11.32 -1.46 7.98
C LYS A 91 10.22 -2.51 7.91
N ALA A 92 9.44 -2.50 6.83
CA ALA A 92 8.34 -3.46 6.65
C ALA A 92 8.87 -4.90 6.57
N ASP A 93 10.00 -5.12 5.89
CA ASP A 93 10.59 -6.45 5.77
C ASP A 93 11.14 -7.00 7.09
N LEU A 94 11.32 -6.15 8.10
CA LEU A 94 11.69 -6.62 9.44
C LEU A 94 10.51 -7.24 10.19
N VAL A 95 9.29 -6.84 9.85
CA VAL A 95 8.08 -7.27 10.61
C VAL A 95 7.08 -8.02 9.74
N GLY A 96 7.27 -8.07 8.44
CA GLY A 96 6.36 -8.73 7.50
C GLY A 96 7.04 -8.94 6.16
N ASN A 97 6.24 -8.93 5.11
CA ASN A 97 6.74 -9.05 3.74
C ASN A 97 6.26 -7.87 2.91
N TYR A 98 7.17 -7.26 2.17
CA TYR A 98 6.87 -6.13 1.28
C TYR A 98 7.01 -6.60 -0.17
N ILE A 99 5.95 -6.44 -0.96
CA ILE A 99 5.91 -6.90 -2.36
C ILE A 99 5.39 -5.77 -3.25
N ILE A 100 6.03 -5.58 -4.39
CA ILE A 100 5.56 -4.64 -5.41
C ILE A 100 4.76 -5.42 -6.46
N ILE A 101 3.56 -4.92 -6.78
CA ILE A 101 2.65 -5.54 -7.75
C ILE A 101 2.34 -4.54 -8.86
N ASP A 102 2.36 -5.00 -10.10
CA ASP A 102 2.05 -4.18 -11.27
C ASP A 102 0.88 -4.72 -12.09
N CYS A 103 0.28 -5.83 -11.71
CA CYS A 103 -0.85 -6.40 -12.43
C CYS A 103 -1.73 -7.27 -11.53
N LEU A 104 -2.99 -7.43 -11.94
CA LEU A 104 -3.97 -8.22 -11.19
C LEU A 104 -3.55 -9.69 -11.07
N ALA A 105 -3.04 -10.28 -12.16
CA ALA A 105 -2.68 -11.70 -12.16
C ALA A 105 -1.65 -12.03 -11.08
N ASP A 106 -0.60 -11.23 -10.97
CA ASP A 106 0.44 -11.42 -9.96
C ASP A 106 -0.11 -11.20 -8.55
N PHE A 107 -1.00 -10.22 -8.40
CA PHE A 107 -1.68 -9.96 -7.13
C PHE A 107 -2.50 -11.16 -6.69
N GLN A 108 -3.27 -11.76 -7.60
CA GLN A 108 -4.09 -12.94 -7.29
C GLN A 108 -3.23 -14.11 -6.81
N VAL A 109 -2.11 -14.37 -7.47
CA VAL A 109 -1.17 -15.43 -7.04
C VAL A 109 -0.64 -15.13 -5.65
N LEU A 110 -0.21 -13.88 -5.40
CA LEU A 110 0.34 -13.46 -4.12
C LEU A 110 -0.68 -13.66 -2.99
N ILE A 111 -1.89 -13.17 -3.15
CA ILE A 111 -2.90 -13.20 -2.10
C ILE A 111 -3.42 -14.64 -1.88
N ASN A 112 -3.62 -15.40 -2.95
CA ASN A 112 -4.01 -16.80 -2.82
C ASN A 112 -2.96 -17.60 -2.04
N ASN A 113 -1.68 -17.38 -2.29
CA ASN A 113 -0.60 -18.03 -1.55
C ASN A 113 -0.57 -17.57 -0.10
N TYR A 114 -0.84 -16.31 0.17
CA TYR A 114 -0.84 -15.76 1.52
C TYR A 114 -1.93 -16.39 2.38
N TYR A 115 -3.12 -16.58 1.83
CA TYR A 115 -4.26 -17.17 2.55
C TYR A 115 -4.41 -18.69 2.35
N LYS A 116 -3.47 -19.30 1.68
CA LYS A 116 -3.50 -20.75 1.47
C LYS A 116 -3.37 -21.48 2.81
N LYS A 117 -4.21 -22.45 2.97
CA LYS A 117 -4.19 -23.34 4.14
C LYS A 117 -3.11 -24.42 4.03
#